data_7af908d9363d19ea96624baf0b215de3
#
_entry.id   7af908d9363d19ea96624baf0b215de3
#
_cell.length_a   1.000
_cell.length_b   1.000
_cell.length_c   1.000
_cell.angle_alpha   90.00
_cell.angle_beta   90.00
_cell.angle_gamma   90.00
#
_symmetry.space_group_name_H-M   'P 1'
#
loop_
_entity.id
_entity.type
_entity.pdbx_description
1 polymer ?
#
loop_
_entity_poly.entity_id
_entity_poly.type
_entity_poly.pdbx_seq_one_letter_code
_entity_poly.pdbx_strand_id
1 'polypeptide(L)'
;MTKLYDSTRPCIDTSGNYHLAQKEIHDVHDYEQNVELFRGYYAHIDEGIVNCQVRRRHEEDVQPYCGEPIFVSEYGGIKWAPDSEKGWGYGNAPKTIEEFADRYCGLTSALIENPYITGACYTQLYDVEQEQNGIYNYDRTPKFSPEIQERFRLAMQAKAAIEN
;
A
#
# COMPACT_ATOMS: atom_id res chain seq x y z
N MET A 1 -14.03 0.22 -22.67
CA MET A 1 -13.75 -1.01 -23.47
C MET A 1 -13.89 -2.27 -22.60
N THR A 2 -13.22 -2.40 -21.47
CA THR A 2 -13.28 -3.59 -20.59
C THR A 2 -14.69 -4.03 -20.25
N LYS A 3 -15.56 -3.11 -19.86
CA LYS A 3 -16.96 -3.39 -19.49
C LYS A 3 -17.85 -3.87 -20.64
N LEU A 4 -17.40 -3.72 -21.88
CA LEU A 4 -18.11 -4.32 -23.05
C LEU A 4 -17.89 -5.83 -23.15
N TYR A 5 -16.75 -6.32 -22.63
CA TYR A 5 -16.39 -7.73 -22.66
C TYR A 5 -16.71 -8.45 -21.35
N ASP A 6 -16.59 -7.73 -20.23
CA ASP A 6 -16.94 -8.26 -18.91
C ASP A 6 -17.58 -7.16 -18.06
N SER A 7 -18.88 -7.24 -17.89
CA SER A 7 -19.66 -6.33 -17.04
C SER A 7 -19.73 -6.77 -15.59
N THR A 8 -19.21 -7.97 -15.24
CA THR A 8 -19.44 -8.60 -13.95
C THR A 8 -18.40 -8.22 -12.89
N ARG A 9 -17.19 -7.85 -13.31
CA ARG A 9 -16.09 -7.47 -12.40
C ARG A 9 -15.88 -5.97 -12.40
N PRO A 10 -15.60 -5.36 -11.23
CA PRO A 10 -15.24 -3.94 -11.17
C PRO A 10 -13.90 -3.71 -11.88
N CYS A 11 -13.72 -2.50 -12.41
CA CYS A 11 -12.50 -2.09 -13.08
C CYS A 11 -11.86 -0.91 -12.34
N ILE A 12 -10.54 -0.98 -12.14
CA ILE A 12 -9.73 0.19 -11.83
C ILE A 12 -9.55 0.97 -13.14
N ASP A 13 -9.83 2.25 -13.11
CA ASP A 13 -9.74 3.15 -14.27
C ASP A 13 -8.30 3.46 -14.64
N THR A 14 -7.52 3.84 -13.64
CA THR A 14 -6.07 4.07 -13.70
C THR A 14 -5.42 3.52 -12.46
N SER A 15 -4.21 3.00 -12.56
CA SER A 15 -3.44 2.58 -11.39
C SER A 15 -2.86 3.80 -10.67
N GLY A 16 -3.03 3.85 -9.35
CA GLY A 16 -2.52 4.91 -8.50
C GLY A 16 -3.54 6.02 -8.25
N ASN A 17 -3.07 7.26 -8.27
CA ASN A 17 -3.77 8.36 -7.63
C ASN A 17 -4.44 9.34 -8.61
N TYR A 18 -4.48 9.00 -9.87
CA TYR A 18 -5.19 9.77 -10.89
C TYR A 18 -6.44 9.00 -11.31
N HIS A 19 -7.61 9.63 -11.22
CA HIS A 19 -8.87 8.99 -11.54
C HIS A 19 -9.61 9.69 -12.66
N LEU A 20 -10.32 8.90 -13.45
CA LEU A 20 -11.31 9.40 -14.39
C LEU A 20 -12.64 9.72 -13.68
N ALA A 21 -13.50 10.46 -14.35
CA ALA A 21 -14.84 10.77 -13.82
C ALA A 21 -15.71 9.52 -13.59
N GLN A 22 -15.44 8.44 -14.33
CA GLN A 22 -16.09 7.15 -14.15
C GLN A 22 -15.08 6.14 -13.62
N LYS A 23 -15.17 5.84 -12.35
CA LYS A 23 -14.38 4.83 -11.65
C LYS A 23 -15.29 3.92 -10.82
N GLU A 24 -14.92 2.66 -10.70
CA GLU A 24 -15.65 1.68 -9.88
C GLU A 24 -14.88 1.35 -8.60
N ILE A 25 -13.59 1.63 -8.57
CA ILE A 25 -12.70 1.47 -7.42
C ILE A 25 -11.86 2.75 -7.31
N HIS A 26 -11.72 3.26 -6.10
CA HIS A 26 -10.80 4.33 -5.79
C HIS A 26 -9.44 3.72 -5.44
N ASP A 27 -8.56 3.67 -6.43
CA ASP A 27 -7.23 3.07 -6.31
C ASP A 27 -6.23 4.06 -5.71
N VAL A 28 -5.38 3.59 -4.80
CA VAL A 28 -4.43 4.44 -4.08
C VAL A 28 -3.05 3.80 -4.07
N HIS A 29 -2.01 4.59 -4.39
CA HIS A 29 -0.62 4.28 -4.09
C HIS A 29 -0.13 5.20 -2.98
N ASP A 30 0.25 4.66 -1.84
CA ASP A 30 0.68 5.43 -0.67
C ASP A 30 1.97 4.87 -0.07
N TYR A 31 3.03 5.64 -0.19
CA TYR A 31 4.36 5.28 0.28
C TYR A 31 4.82 6.09 1.51
N GLU A 32 3.87 6.63 2.28
CA GLU A 32 4.19 7.22 3.58
C GLU A 32 4.79 6.16 4.50
N GLN A 33 5.91 6.48 5.13
CA GLN A 33 6.66 5.56 5.98
C GLN A 33 6.42 5.77 7.48
N ASN A 34 5.85 6.90 7.85
CA ASN A 34 5.43 7.16 9.21
C ASN A 34 4.04 6.57 9.44
N VAL A 35 3.94 5.58 10.31
CA VAL A 35 2.71 4.82 10.57
C VAL A 35 1.56 5.72 11.02
N GLU A 36 1.83 6.71 11.89
CA GLU A 36 0.79 7.61 12.42
C GLU A 36 0.28 8.58 11.34
N LEU A 37 1.18 9.11 10.51
CA LEU A 37 0.77 9.95 9.38
C LEU A 37 -0.01 9.13 8.36
N PHE A 38 0.46 7.93 8.03
CA PHE A 38 -0.22 7.00 7.12
C PHE A 38 -1.63 6.68 7.60
N ARG A 39 -1.79 6.34 8.89
CA ARG A 39 -3.10 6.11 9.52
C ARG A 39 -4.00 7.36 9.42
N GLY A 40 -3.43 8.52 9.66
CA GLY A 40 -4.12 9.82 9.59
C GLY A 40 -4.69 10.13 8.19
N TYR A 41 -4.03 9.68 7.11
CA TYR A 41 -4.51 9.90 5.74
C TYR A 41 -5.83 9.20 5.43
N TYR A 42 -6.19 8.18 6.20
CA TYR A 42 -7.42 7.39 6.04
C TYR A 42 -8.41 7.59 7.19
N ALA A 43 -8.17 8.56 8.08
CA ALA A 43 -8.99 8.75 9.28
C ALA A 43 -10.36 9.38 9.01
N HIS A 44 -10.54 10.06 7.87
CA HIS A 44 -11.73 10.87 7.56
C HIS A 44 -12.45 10.42 6.28
N ILE A 45 -12.38 9.11 5.97
CA ILE A 45 -13.04 8.54 4.78
C ILE A 45 -14.56 8.67 4.88
N ASP A 46 -15.11 8.56 6.08
CA ASP A 46 -16.55 8.77 6.38
C ASP A 46 -17.01 10.20 6.07
N GLU A 47 -16.10 11.16 6.09
CA GLU A 47 -16.34 12.56 5.70
C GLU A 47 -16.11 12.80 4.19
N GLY A 48 -15.78 11.74 3.43
CA GLY A 48 -15.47 11.84 2.01
C GLY A 48 -14.02 12.28 1.70
N ILE A 49 -13.14 12.23 2.71
CA ILE A 49 -11.76 12.69 2.59
C ILE A 49 -10.81 11.48 2.54
N VAL A 50 -10.15 11.29 1.41
CA VAL A 50 -9.04 10.35 1.26
C VAL A 50 -7.76 11.15 1.02
N ASN A 51 -6.99 11.36 2.08
CA ASN A 51 -5.73 12.09 2.02
C ASN A 51 -4.58 11.15 1.72
N CYS A 52 -4.36 10.86 0.45
CA CYS A 52 -3.14 10.18 0.06
C CYS A 52 -2.08 11.22 -0.35
N GLN A 53 -0.84 11.02 0.08
CA GLN A 53 0.29 11.90 -0.27
C GLN A 53 0.75 11.72 -1.71
N VAL A 54 -0.13 11.83 -2.65
CA VAL A 54 0.37 12.08 -3.98
C VAL A 54 0.82 13.54 -4.03
N ARG A 55 2.06 13.73 -4.38
CA ARG A 55 2.52 15.04 -4.82
C ARG A 55 1.65 15.42 -6.03
N ARG A 56 0.54 16.08 -5.74
CA ARG A 56 -0.39 16.59 -6.74
C ARG A 56 0.36 17.58 -7.61
N ARG A 57 0.76 17.15 -8.79
CA ARG A 57 1.34 18.09 -9.77
C ARG A 57 0.27 19.00 -10.35
N HIS A 58 -0.99 18.51 -10.38
CA HIS A 58 -2.16 19.22 -10.92
C HIS A 58 -3.38 18.84 -10.07
N GLU A 59 -3.71 19.66 -9.10
CA GLU A 59 -4.90 19.41 -8.22
C GLU A 59 -6.21 19.41 -9.01
N GLU A 60 -6.28 20.17 -10.09
CA GLU A 60 -7.43 20.26 -10.99
C GLU A 60 -7.73 18.97 -11.78
N ASP A 61 -6.74 18.07 -11.91
CA ASP A 61 -6.86 16.83 -12.69
C ASP A 61 -7.32 15.64 -11.82
N VAL A 62 -7.42 15.83 -10.50
CA VAL A 62 -7.77 14.75 -9.58
C VAL A 62 -9.27 14.70 -9.37
N GLN A 63 -9.90 13.62 -9.82
CA GLN A 63 -11.31 13.39 -9.53
C GLN A 63 -11.51 13.08 -8.04
N PRO A 64 -12.50 13.71 -7.37
CA PRO A 64 -12.73 13.52 -5.96
C PRO A 64 -13.18 12.08 -5.66
N TYR A 65 -12.95 11.64 -4.44
CA TYR A 65 -13.56 10.43 -3.89
C TYR A 65 -15.08 10.66 -3.76
N CYS A 66 -15.87 9.73 -4.25
CA CYS A 66 -17.34 9.81 -4.28
C CYS A 66 -18.03 8.60 -3.63
N GLY A 67 -17.31 7.86 -2.78
CA GLY A 67 -17.86 6.70 -2.06
C GLY A 67 -17.58 5.35 -2.72
N GLU A 68 -16.69 5.29 -3.69
CA GLU A 68 -16.26 4.04 -4.30
C GLU A 68 -15.47 3.18 -3.29
N PRO A 69 -15.46 1.83 -3.43
CA PRO A 69 -14.56 0.98 -2.65
C PRO A 69 -13.11 1.44 -2.78
N ILE A 70 -12.40 1.59 -1.66
CA ILE A 70 -11.01 2.03 -1.65
C ILE A 70 -10.10 0.81 -1.66
N PHE A 71 -9.20 0.76 -2.63
CA PHE A 71 -8.16 -0.24 -2.73
C PHE A 71 -6.78 0.41 -2.71
N VAL A 72 -6.00 0.14 -1.66
CA VAL A 72 -4.62 0.62 -1.56
C VAL A 72 -3.74 -0.39 -2.28
N SER A 73 -3.69 -0.29 -3.61
CA SER A 73 -3.04 -1.27 -4.48
C SER A 73 -1.53 -1.29 -4.36
N GLU A 74 -0.94 -0.21 -3.84
CA GLU A 74 0.47 -0.17 -3.48
C GLU A 74 0.67 0.59 -2.17
N TYR A 75 1.37 -0.02 -1.21
CA TYR A 75 1.82 0.66 0.01
C TYR A 75 3.14 0.07 0.52
N GLY A 76 3.77 0.79 1.43
CA GLY A 76 5.00 0.36 2.09
C GLY A 76 6.24 0.66 1.26
N GLY A 77 6.69 -0.26 0.42
CA GLY A 77 7.91 -0.06 -0.37
C GLY A 77 9.16 0.19 0.48
N ILE A 78 9.19 -0.36 1.70
CA ILE A 78 10.21 -0.09 2.71
C ILE A 78 11.57 -0.60 2.23
N LYS A 79 12.53 0.29 2.04
CA LYS A 79 13.88 -0.11 1.60
C LYS A 79 14.54 -1.02 2.64
N TRP A 80 15.02 -2.20 2.20
CA TRP A 80 15.92 -3.04 2.97
C TRP A 80 17.00 -3.64 2.09
N ALA A 81 18.14 -2.95 2.01
CA ALA A 81 19.26 -3.31 1.16
C ALA A 81 20.59 -3.03 1.87
N PRO A 82 20.90 -3.72 3.01
CA PRO A 82 22.07 -3.42 3.83
C PRO A 82 23.40 -3.60 3.08
N ASP A 83 23.42 -4.47 2.09
CA ASP A 83 24.62 -4.84 1.33
C ASP A 83 24.69 -4.18 -0.06
N SER A 84 23.79 -3.21 -0.35
CA SER A 84 23.71 -2.58 -1.67
C SER A 84 23.67 -1.06 -1.60
N GLU A 85 24.70 -0.40 -2.14
CA GLU A 85 24.73 1.06 -2.29
C GLU A 85 23.70 1.56 -3.33
N LYS A 86 23.37 0.75 -4.32
CA LYS A 86 22.47 1.11 -5.43
C LYS A 86 21.00 0.77 -5.16
N GLY A 87 20.75 -0.04 -4.12
CA GLY A 87 19.39 -0.43 -3.77
C GLY A 87 18.56 0.79 -3.33
N TRP A 88 17.32 0.86 -3.78
CA TRP A 88 16.40 1.92 -3.39
C TRP A 88 15.06 1.35 -2.92
N GLY A 89 14.27 2.18 -2.30
CA GLY A 89 12.91 1.99 -1.83
C GLY A 89 12.41 3.34 -1.34
N TYR A 90 11.21 3.36 -0.77
CA TYR A 90 10.57 4.62 -0.37
C TYR A 90 10.98 5.05 1.04
N GLY A 91 11.06 6.36 1.23
CA GLY A 91 11.39 7.00 2.50
C GLY A 91 12.79 6.69 3.04
N ASN A 92 12.95 6.86 4.34
CA ASN A 92 14.21 6.55 5.02
C ASN A 92 14.31 5.05 5.30
N ALA A 93 15.43 4.43 4.90
CA ALA A 93 15.68 3.04 5.19
C ALA A 93 15.69 2.79 6.71
N PRO A 94 15.04 1.72 7.20
CA PRO A 94 15.16 1.27 8.57
C PRO A 94 16.62 0.94 8.92
N LYS A 95 16.99 1.14 10.16
CA LYS A 95 18.34 0.85 10.65
C LYS A 95 18.50 -0.59 11.14
N THR A 96 17.39 -1.21 11.53
CA THR A 96 17.35 -2.59 12.04
C THR A 96 16.22 -3.37 11.39
N ILE A 97 16.31 -4.69 11.46
CA ILE A 97 15.24 -5.60 11.00
C ILE A 97 13.96 -5.38 11.82
N GLU A 98 14.10 -5.12 13.12
CA GLU A 98 12.98 -4.83 14.01
C GLU A 98 12.25 -3.55 13.58
N GLU A 99 12.99 -2.49 13.25
CA GLU A 99 12.40 -1.24 12.75
C GLU A 99 11.65 -1.48 11.43
N PHE A 100 12.22 -2.30 10.53
CA PHE A 100 11.52 -2.71 9.30
C PHE A 100 10.22 -3.44 9.64
N ALA A 101 10.28 -4.44 10.52
CA ALA A 101 9.15 -5.26 10.87
C ALA A 101 8.05 -4.46 11.59
N ASP A 102 8.42 -3.57 12.50
CA ASP A 102 7.47 -2.68 13.18
C ASP A 102 6.76 -1.76 12.20
N ARG A 103 7.50 -1.18 11.26
CA ARG A 103 6.95 -0.32 10.22
C ARG A 103 6.02 -1.09 9.28
N TYR A 104 6.46 -2.26 8.79
CA TYR A 104 5.63 -3.13 7.95
C TYR A 104 4.31 -3.49 8.64
N CYS A 105 4.39 -4.00 9.87
CA CYS A 105 3.21 -4.38 10.64
C CYS A 105 2.31 -3.18 10.93
N GLY A 106 2.88 -2.04 11.29
CA GLY A 106 2.14 -0.82 11.59
C GLY A 106 1.36 -0.27 10.41
N LEU A 107 2.00 -0.19 9.22
CA LEU A 107 1.34 0.24 7.98
C LEU A 107 0.24 -0.74 7.57
N THR A 108 0.51 -2.04 7.66
CA THR A 108 -0.47 -3.10 7.37
C THR A 108 -1.67 -3.01 8.31
N SER A 109 -1.44 -2.89 9.62
CA SER A 109 -2.52 -2.76 10.62
C SER A 109 -3.36 -1.51 10.39
N ALA A 110 -2.74 -0.38 10.00
CA ALA A 110 -3.45 0.84 9.71
C ALA A 110 -4.52 0.68 8.61
N LEU A 111 -4.26 -0.17 7.62
CA LEU A 111 -5.20 -0.49 6.55
C LEU A 111 -6.24 -1.53 6.98
N ILE A 112 -5.80 -2.62 7.61
CA ILE A 112 -6.69 -3.73 8.03
C ILE A 112 -7.69 -3.28 9.11
N GLU A 113 -7.28 -2.39 10.01
CA GLU A 113 -8.13 -1.84 11.06
C GLU A 113 -9.10 -0.75 10.58
N ASN A 114 -8.97 -0.32 9.33
CA ASN A 114 -9.86 0.71 8.76
C ASN A 114 -11.07 0.08 8.06
N PRO A 115 -12.31 0.37 8.50
CA PRO A 115 -13.51 -0.28 7.97
C PRO A 115 -13.89 0.14 6.54
N TYR A 116 -13.24 1.14 5.98
CA TYR A 116 -13.50 1.65 4.63
C TYR A 116 -12.52 1.12 3.58
N ILE A 117 -11.43 0.47 4.00
CA ILE A 117 -10.44 -0.11 3.08
C ILE A 117 -10.90 -1.51 2.66
N THR A 118 -11.14 -1.70 1.37
CA THR A 118 -11.63 -2.98 0.82
C THR A 118 -10.53 -3.95 0.45
N GLY A 119 -9.31 -3.46 0.32
CA GLY A 119 -8.14 -4.29 0.03
C GLY A 119 -6.86 -3.48 0.01
N ALA A 120 -5.75 -4.18 0.17
CA ALA A 120 -4.42 -3.59 0.13
C ALA A 120 -3.38 -4.57 -0.42
N CYS A 121 -2.33 -4.03 -1.06
CA CYS A 121 -1.23 -4.83 -1.56
C CYS A 121 0.11 -4.18 -1.19
N TYR A 122 0.92 -4.90 -0.41
CA TYR A 122 2.26 -4.42 -0.07
C TYR A 122 3.20 -4.44 -1.27
N THR A 123 3.90 -3.36 -1.49
CA THR A 123 4.95 -3.23 -2.50
C THR A 123 6.31 -3.42 -1.84
N GLN A 124 7.01 -4.59 -2.06
CA GLN A 124 6.55 -5.65 -2.95
C GLN A 124 6.91 -7.04 -2.40
N LEU A 125 6.51 -8.10 -3.10
CA LEU A 125 6.76 -9.48 -2.62
C LEU A 125 8.24 -9.83 -2.64
N TYR A 126 8.95 -9.53 -3.72
CA TYR A 126 10.40 -9.77 -3.85
C TYR A 126 11.07 -8.59 -4.56
N ASP A 127 12.39 -8.44 -4.38
CA ASP A 127 13.15 -7.38 -5.00
C ASP A 127 13.09 -7.44 -6.53
N VAL A 128 13.11 -6.28 -7.16
CA VAL A 128 13.20 -6.15 -8.62
C VAL A 128 14.38 -5.26 -8.96
N GLU A 129 15.47 -5.88 -9.45
CA GLU A 129 16.70 -5.19 -9.81
C GLU A 129 17.23 -4.31 -8.64
N GLN A 130 17.27 -3.00 -8.82
CA GLN A 130 17.70 -2.04 -7.80
C GLN A 130 16.58 -1.64 -6.83
N GLU A 131 15.34 -1.97 -7.10
CA GLU A 131 14.21 -1.74 -6.20
C GLU A 131 14.19 -2.83 -5.13
N GLN A 132 14.84 -2.53 -3.99
CA GLN A 132 15.10 -3.50 -2.94
C GLN A 132 14.24 -3.23 -1.70
N ASN A 133 12.95 -3.36 -1.87
CA ASN A 133 11.90 -3.21 -0.87
C ASN A 133 11.02 -4.46 -0.71
N GLY A 134 11.41 -5.56 -1.36
CA GLY A 134 10.72 -6.83 -1.27
C GLY A 134 10.87 -7.51 0.09
N ILE A 135 9.92 -8.41 0.40
CA ILE A 135 9.99 -9.31 1.57
C ILE A 135 10.94 -10.48 1.30
N TYR A 136 11.11 -10.82 0.02
CA TYR A 136 12.08 -11.81 -0.46
C TYR A 136 13.13 -11.13 -1.32
N ASN A 137 14.30 -11.77 -1.44
CA ASN A 137 15.34 -11.37 -2.37
C ASN A 137 14.89 -11.53 -3.84
N TYR A 138 15.65 -10.96 -4.76
CA TYR A 138 15.41 -11.07 -6.20
C TYR A 138 15.32 -12.53 -6.70
N ASP A 139 16.13 -13.42 -6.15
CA ASP A 139 16.13 -14.86 -6.43
C ASP A 139 15.03 -15.63 -5.67
N ARG A 140 14.14 -14.91 -4.95
CA ARG A 140 13.03 -15.43 -4.15
C ARG A 140 13.45 -16.18 -2.88
N THR A 141 14.71 -16.11 -2.50
CA THR A 141 15.13 -16.61 -1.18
C THR A 141 14.61 -15.69 -0.07
N PRO A 142 14.33 -16.21 1.13
CA PRO A 142 13.91 -15.40 2.27
C PRO A 142 14.93 -14.30 2.61
N LYS A 143 14.44 -13.08 2.80
CA LYS A 143 15.25 -11.93 3.21
C LYS A 143 15.30 -11.78 4.73
N PHE A 144 14.32 -12.31 5.41
CA PHE A 144 14.13 -12.20 6.87
C PHE A 144 14.07 -13.57 7.53
N SER A 145 14.34 -13.62 8.83
CA SER A 145 14.24 -14.85 9.61
C SER A 145 12.79 -15.39 9.65
N PRO A 146 12.59 -16.69 9.94
CA PRO A 146 11.25 -17.26 10.08
C PRO A 146 10.37 -16.52 11.09
N GLU A 147 10.94 -16.03 12.19
CA GLU A 147 10.22 -15.29 13.23
C GLU A 147 9.69 -13.95 12.70
N ILE A 148 10.49 -13.22 11.91
CA ILE A 148 10.09 -11.96 11.28
C ILE A 148 9.04 -12.21 10.18
N GLN A 149 9.21 -13.26 9.37
CA GLN A 149 8.21 -13.63 8.37
C GLN A 149 6.86 -14.00 9.02
N GLU A 150 6.90 -14.66 10.17
CA GLU A 150 5.69 -14.98 10.92
C GLU A 150 4.97 -13.71 11.41
N ARG A 151 5.71 -12.69 11.85
CA ARG A 151 5.11 -11.39 12.20
C ARG A 151 4.39 -10.77 11.00
N PHE A 152 5.01 -10.79 9.81
CA PHE A 152 4.37 -10.29 8.58
C PHE A 152 3.10 -11.07 8.25
N ARG A 153 3.18 -12.40 8.33
CA ARG A 153 2.04 -13.28 8.07
C ARG A 153 0.87 -12.98 9.00
N LEU A 154 1.14 -12.84 10.30
CA LEU A 154 0.12 -12.53 11.30
C LEU A 154 -0.51 -11.17 11.07
N ALA A 155 0.28 -10.15 10.72
CA ALA A 155 -0.26 -8.84 10.37
C ALA A 155 -1.20 -8.90 9.16
N MET A 156 -0.80 -9.60 8.10
CA MET A 156 -1.62 -9.75 6.87
C MET A 156 -2.86 -10.64 7.04
N GLN A 157 -2.87 -11.53 8.03
CA GLN A 157 -4.00 -12.44 8.31
C GLN A 157 -4.92 -11.95 9.43
N ALA A 158 -4.67 -10.78 9.98
CA ALA A 158 -5.57 -10.20 10.96
C ALA A 158 -6.95 -9.97 10.32
N LYS A 159 -8.02 -10.14 11.13
CA LYS A 159 -9.38 -9.91 10.65
C LYS A 159 -9.55 -8.44 10.27
N ALA A 160 -9.93 -8.18 9.04
CA ALA A 160 -10.15 -6.82 8.56
C ALA A 160 -11.40 -6.19 9.19
N ALA A 161 -11.30 -4.91 9.55
CA ALA A 161 -12.41 -4.19 10.18
C ALA A 161 -13.67 -4.13 9.30
N ILE A 162 -13.50 -4.12 7.97
CA ILE A 162 -14.60 -4.17 7.00
C ILE A 162 -15.42 -5.48 7.04
N GLU A 163 -14.88 -6.53 7.66
CA GLU A 163 -15.57 -7.84 7.79
C GLU A 163 -16.45 -7.94 9.06
N ASN A 164 -16.60 -6.87 9.83
CA ASN A 164 -17.35 -6.84 11.09
C ASN A 164 -18.78 -6.33 10.93
#